data_e0b366b83f17eed4b11072c33e143031
#
_entry.id   e0b366b83f17eed4b11072c33e143031
#
_cell.length_a   1.000
_cell.length_b   1.000
_cell.length_c   1.000
_cell.angle_alpha   90.00
_cell.angle_beta   90.00
_cell.angle_gamma   90.00
#
_symmetry.space_group_name_H-M   'P 1'
#
loop_
_entity.id
_entity.type
_entity.pdbx_description
1 polymer ?
#
loop_
_entity_poly.entity_id
_entity_poly.type
_entity_poly.pdbx_seq_one_letter_code
_entity_poly.pdbx_strand_id
1 'polypeptide(L)'
;MKIKHVICGTALVLALTAPTVYAAAPIEQLVPAASHSASTDTVHELNQPWGLLVSPDGLIIVDSANQKIRRLADGKLVTAAGADRPSDAYGQPKGGYADGDTGKAVFNNPSFAVMDTKGNLYISDTDNHTIRKITSGKVYTFAGTGKPGYTDGKGREAQFHSPTGLAIDPDNNLYVADTLNHVIRKITPEGIVTTVAGRRGESGGYADGGALEARFNEPIGLTFDNNKGLYVSDSGNHLIRFISSDNKVNTFAGKPTSVNQDTGYMAGGYKNGERREASFNRPVGLVYTDGVLFVADSLNHRIRAVQADGKVVTIAGQRAPGDAAGPTESGQFNQPVALAYKEGKLYVSDSLNNKVKMIPVQPQRLEPIRSEEDLLAGTVLLPASQEVQVWFDGKLINFNSLIKPYKKENKTYLPIRPLFEQWGAKVEWLPATKEVQLKKGAWSVTVIRPDNAQVVLKDGITYAEAGYLQNALSFLLAEDEEYNAVVIESGQ
;
A
#
# COMPACT_ATOMS: atom_id res chain seq x y z
N MET A 1 69.42 0.81 -42.02
CA MET A 1 68.46 -0.29 -41.76
C MET A 1 67.39 0.27 -40.79
N LYS A 2 66.25 0.63 -41.36
CA LYS A 2 65.16 1.30 -40.65
C LYS A 2 64.09 0.25 -40.32
N ILE A 3 63.88 0.03 -39.02
CA ILE A 3 62.80 -0.85 -38.49
C ILE A 3 61.58 0.03 -38.33
N LYS A 4 60.49 -0.29 -39.06
CA LYS A 4 59.17 0.31 -38.91
C LYS A 4 58.42 -0.45 -37.81
N HIS A 5 57.99 0.27 -36.78
CA HIS A 5 57.03 -0.25 -35.80
C HIS A 5 55.63 -0.08 -36.37
N VAL A 6 54.92 -1.20 -36.47
CA VAL A 6 53.49 -1.23 -36.76
C VAL A 6 52.77 -1.24 -35.42
N ILE A 7 52.04 -0.17 -35.10
CA ILE A 7 51.15 -0.10 -33.96
C ILE A 7 49.81 -0.68 -34.40
N CYS A 8 49.48 -1.86 -33.86
CA CYS A 8 48.16 -2.48 -34.00
C CYS A 8 47.23 -1.88 -32.96
N GLY A 9 46.38 -0.94 -33.39
CA GLY A 9 45.32 -0.37 -32.52
C GLY A 9 44.14 -1.32 -32.41
N THR A 10 43.96 -1.97 -31.28
CA THR A 10 42.72 -2.66 -30.93
C THR A 10 41.68 -1.63 -30.56
N ALA A 11 40.70 -1.41 -31.43
CA ALA A 11 39.51 -0.62 -31.11
C ALA A 11 38.67 -1.41 -30.13
N LEU A 12 38.57 -0.92 -28.88
CA LEU A 12 37.65 -1.40 -27.89
C LEU A 12 36.25 -0.88 -28.28
N VAL A 13 35.43 -1.74 -28.86
CA VAL A 13 34.00 -1.46 -29.07
C VAL A 13 33.30 -1.59 -27.71
N LEU A 14 33.07 -0.46 -27.03
CA LEU A 14 32.11 -0.40 -25.92
C LEU A 14 30.71 -0.62 -26.54
N ALA A 15 30.17 -1.80 -26.38
CA ALA A 15 28.75 -2.03 -26.56
C ALA A 15 28.01 -1.27 -25.47
N LEU A 16 27.45 -0.11 -25.79
CA LEU A 16 26.41 0.55 -25.00
C LEU A 16 25.19 -0.36 -25.07
N THR A 17 25.02 -1.20 -24.06
CA THR A 17 23.74 -1.86 -23.83
C THR A 17 22.75 -0.77 -23.47
N ALA A 18 21.77 -0.54 -24.34
CA ALA A 18 20.60 0.29 -24.00
C ALA A 18 20.02 -0.20 -22.67
N PRO A 19 19.60 0.69 -21.78
CA PRO A 19 18.91 0.27 -20.57
C PRO A 19 17.68 -0.54 -21.00
N THR A 20 17.63 -1.79 -20.59
CA THR A 20 16.42 -2.60 -20.69
C THR A 20 15.37 -1.89 -19.83
N VAL A 21 14.42 -1.25 -20.48
CA VAL A 21 13.21 -0.76 -19.82
C VAL A 21 12.49 -2.01 -19.30
N TYR A 22 12.60 -2.28 -18.01
CA TYR A 22 11.80 -3.30 -17.38
C TYR A 22 10.37 -2.76 -17.37
N ALA A 23 9.48 -3.41 -18.12
CA ALA A 23 8.06 -3.18 -17.97
C ALA A 23 7.70 -3.37 -16.48
N ALA A 24 6.94 -2.41 -15.93
CA ALA A 24 6.50 -2.49 -14.55
C ALA A 24 5.83 -3.83 -14.30
N ALA A 25 6.28 -4.52 -13.26
CA ALA A 25 5.80 -5.85 -12.97
C ALA A 25 4.34 -5.77 -12.47
N PRO A 26 3.44 -6.67 -12.92
CA PRO A 26 2.03 -6.58 -12.57
C PRO A 26 1.79 -6.86 -11.07
N ILE A 27 0.80 -6.16 -10.52
CA ILE A 27 0.23 -6.51 -9.22
C ILE A 27 -0.60 -7.78 -9.42
N GLU A 28 -0.24 -8.85 -8.73
CA GLU A 28 -0.91 -10.14 -8.81
C GLU A 28 -1.85 -10.34 -7.63
N GLN A 29 -3.05 -10.88 -7.90
CA GLN A 29 -3.95 -11.35 -6.85
C GLN A 29 -3.59 -12.79 -6.47
N LEU A 30 -3.28 -13.04 -5.18
CA LEU A 30 -2.83 -14.36 -4.70
C LEU A 30 -3.96 -15.27 -4.23
N VAL A 31 -5.06 -14.70 -3.76
CA VAL A 31 -6.24 -15.46 -3.36
C VAL A 31 -7.32 -15.17 -4.39
N PRO A 32 -7.73 -16.16 -5.22
CA PRO A 32 -8.78 -15.95 -6.21
C PRO A 32 -10.09 -15.60 -5.51
N ALA A 33 -10.86 -14.69 -6.13
CA ALA A 33 -12.26 -14.53 -5.80
C ALA A 33 -12.96 -15.87 -6.08
N ALA A 34 -13.91 -16.27 -5.22
CA ALA A 34 -14.66 -17.52 -5.41
C ALA A 34 -15.28 -17.55 -6.81
N SER A 35 -14.94 -18.58 -7.59
CA SER A 35 -15.73 -18.90 -8.78
C SER A 35 -17.09 -19.37 -8.29
N HIS A 36 -18.16 -18.75 -8.78
CA HIS A 36 -19.55 -19.17 -8.53
C HIS A 36 -19.82 -20.52 -9.21
N SER A 37 -19.24 -21.59 -8.67
CA SER A 37 -19.66 -22.94 -9.00
C SER A 37 -20.47 -23.45 -7.80
N ALA A 38 -21.69 -23.89 -8.07
CA ALA A 38 -22.62 -24.43 -7.10
C ALA A 38 -22.12 -25.79 -6.56
N SER A 39 -21.03 -25.78 -5.79
CA SER A 39 -20.63 -26.89 -4.94
C SER A 39 -20.76 -26.45 -3.49
N THR A 40 -21.33 -27.30 -2.67
CA THR A 40 -21.66 -27.10 -1.25
C THR A 40 -20.45 -26.98 -0.33
N ASP A 41 -19.25 -26.93 -0.87
CA ASP A 41 -18.02 -26.58 -0.13
C ASP A 41 -17.86 -25.05 -0.17
N THR A 42 -18.24 -24.39 0.93
CA THR A 42 -18.01 -22.97 1.16
C THR A 42 -16.52 -22.69 1.08
N VAL A 43 -16.04 -22.21 -0.06
CA VAL A 43 -14.72 -21.58 -0.17
C VAL A 43 -14.81 -20.33 0.68
N HIS A 44 -14.25 -20.37 1.89
CA HIS A 44 -14.25 -19.25 2.80
C HIS A 44 -13.33 -18.17 2.23
N GLU A 45 -13.92 -17.18 1.58
CA GLU A 45 -13.25 -15.95 1.16
C GLU A 45 -12.64 -15.25 2.36
N LEU A 46 -11.58 -14.47 2.12
CA LEU A 46 -11.06 -13.54 3.12
C LEU A 46 -12.10 -12.44 3.37
N ASN A 47 -12.13 -11.94 4.60
CA ASN A 47 -13.00 -10.85 4.99
C ASN A 47 -12.19 -9.83 5.81
N GLN A 48 -11.93 -8.68 5.21
CA GLN A 48 -11.10 -7.62 5.77
C GLN A 48 -9.78 -8.17 6.36
N PRO A 49 -8.92 -8.82 5.55
CA PRO A 49 -7.64 -9.29 6.04
C PRO A 49 -6.81 -8.11 6.52
N TRP A 50 -6.21 -8.25 7.72
CA TRP A 50 -5.33 -7.24 8.28
C TRP A 50 -3.87 -7.70 8.23
N GLY A 51 -3.41 -8.43 9.22
CA GLY A 51 -2.01 -8.81 9.35
C GLY A 51 -1.54 -9.83 8.32
N LEU A 52 -0.29 -9.67 7.88
CA LEU A 52 0.42 -10.62 7.03
C LEU A 52 1.75 -10.98 7.67
N LEU A 53 2.12 -12.26 7.57
CA LEU A 53 3.41 -12.76 8.01
C LEU A 53 3.89 -13.85 7.06
N VAL A 54 5.08 -13.71 6.52
CA VAL A 54 5.74 -14.82 5.79
C VAL A 54 6.33 -15.78 6.80
N SER A 55 5.90 -17.04 6.74
CA SER A 55 6.41 -18.14 7.55
C SER A 55 7.12 -19.18 6.68
N PRO A 56 7.88 -20.12 7.26
CA PRO A 56 8.46 -21.24 6.52
C PRO A 56 7.41 -22.07 5.77
N ASP A 57 6.20 -22.19 6.35
CA ASP A 57 5.12 -23.04 5.84
C ASP A 57 4.11 -22.28 4.95
N GLY A 58 4.42 -21.06 4.53
CA GLY A 58 3.55 -20.23 3.69
C GLY A 58 3.22 -18.86 4.28
N LEU A 59 2.30 -18.15 3.65
CA LEU A 59 1.85 -16.84 4.09
C LEU A 59 0.73 -16.98 5.14
N ILE A 60 0.96 -16.48 6.33
CA ILE A 60 -0.06 -16.35 7.37
C ILE A 60 -0.83 -15.07 7.13
N ILE A 61 -2.14 -15.15 7.16
CA ILE A 61 -3.08 -14.05 6.94
C ILE A 61 -4.00 -13.98 8.16
N VAL A 62 -4.03 -12.81 8.80
CA VAL A 62 -4.99 -12.53 9.87
C VAL A 62 -6.29 -12.07 9.19
N ASP A 63 -7.26 -12.97 9.13
CA ASP A 63 -8.54 -12.82 8.45
C ASP A 63 -9.56 -12.24 9.45
N SER A 64 -9.43 -10.93 9.70
CA SER A 64 -9.93 -10.25 10.90
C SER A 64 -11.43 -10.32 11.05
N ALA A 65 -12.21 -9.97 10.03
CA ALA A 65 -13.66 -10.01 10.12
C ALA A 65 -14.23 -11.45 10.09
N ASN A 66 -13.44 -12.44 9.63
CA ASN A 66 -13.77 -13.85 9.77
C ASN A 66 -13.34 -14.44 11.13
N GLN A 67 -12.69 -13.66 11.99
CA GLN A 67 -12.22 -14.09 13.31
C GLN A 67 -11.25 -15.28 13.25
N LYS A 68 -10.41 -15.34 12.18
CA LYS A 68 -9.56 -16.50 11.89
C LYS A 68 -8.12 -16.11 11.58
N ILE A 69 -7.24 -17.07 11.81
CA ILE A 69 -5.88 -17.05 11.30
C ILE A 69 -5.83 -18.06 10.13
N ARG A 70 -5.46 -17.59 8.96
CA ARG A 70 -5.41 -18.38 7.74
C ARG A 70 -3.96 -18.61 7.33
N ARG A 71 -3.72 -19.67 6.57
CA ARG A 71 -2.43 -19.94 5.92
C ARG A 71 -2.63 -20.23 4.45
N LEU A 72 -1.92 -19.49 3.63
CA LEU A 72 -1.82 -19.71 2.19
C LEU A 72 -0.50 -20.42 1.88
N ALA A 73 -0.59 -21.64 1.38
CA ALA A 73 0.54 -22.45 0.96
C ALA A 73 0.16 -23.25 -0.29
N ASP A 74 1.05 -23.30 -1.28
CA ASP A 74 0.84 -24.03 -2.54
C ASP A 74 -0.51 -23.69 -3.22
N GLY A 75 -0.89 -22.42 -3.18
CA GLY A 75 -2.14 -21.91 -3.73
C GLY A 75 -3.41 -22.31 -2.97
N LYS A 76 -3.27 -22.95 -1.80
CA LYS A 76 -4.39 -23.36 -0.95
C LYS A 76 -4.50 -22.50 0.30
N LEU A 77 -5.70 -21.96 0.55
CA LEU A 77 -6.02 -21.20 1.74
C LEU A 77 -6.69 -22.11 2.77
N VAL A 78 -6.03 -22.32 3.92
CA VAL A 78 -6.54 -23.16 5.00
C VAL A 78 -6.66 -22.39 6.31
N THR A 79 -7.59 -22.78 7.18
CA THR A 79 -7.68 -22.23 8.55
C THR A 79 -6.60 -22.83 9.43
N ALA A 80 -5.70 -22.00 9.96
CA ALA A 80 -4.65 -22.39 10.90
C ALA A 80 -5.17 -22.32 12.35
N ALA A 81 -6.02 -21.35 12.69
CA ALA A 81 -6.70 -21.23 13.97
C ALA A 81 -7.99 -20.40 13.85
N GLY A 82 -8.93 -20.63 14.76
CA GLY A 82 -10.21 -19.95 14.83
C GLY A 82 -11.38 -20.87 14.49
N ALA A 83 -12.31 -21.00 15.42
CA ALA A 83 -13.52 -21.80 15.29
C ALA A 83 -14.52 -21.12 14.32
N ASP A 84 -15.35 -21.94 13.67
CA ASP A 84 -16.53 -21.42 12.96
C ASP A 84 -17.54 -20.92 14.00
N ARG A 85 -18.09 -19.73 13.73
CA ARG A 85 -19.00 -19.03 14.62
C ARG A 85 -20.29 -18.66 13.88
N PRO A 86 -21.44 -18.63 14.59
CA PRO A 86 -22.67 -18.08 14.01
C PRO A 86 -22.46 -16.63 13.57
N SER A 87 -23.15 -16.24 12.52
CA SER A 87 -23.16 -14.86 12.09
C SER A 87 -23.96 -13.96 13.03
N ASP A 88 -23.62 -12.68 13.04
CA ASP A 88 -24.41 -11.63 13.65
C ASP A 88 -25.58 -11.19 12.75
N ALA A 89 -26.29 -10.12 13.13
CA ALA A 89 -27.40 -9.58 12.35
C ALA A 89 -26.99 -9.01 10.96
N TYR A 90 -25.68 -8.77 10.75
CA TYR A 90 -25.11 -8.25 9.51
C TYR A 90 -24.44 -9.34 8.67
N GLY A 91 -24.57 -10.60 9.07
CA GLY A 91 -23.97 -11.74 8.37
C GLY A 91 -22.48 -11.96 8.66
N GLN A 92 -21.89 -11.22 9.61
CA GLN A 92 -20.49 -11.36 9.98
C GLN A 92 -20.30 -12.40 11.08
N PRO A 93 -19.23 -13.24 11.04
CA PRO A 93 -18.93 -14.19 12.11
C PRO A 93 -18.74 -13.46 13.45
N LYS A 94 -19.48 -13.90 14.47
CA LYS A 94 -19.38 -13.28 15.80
C LYS A 94 -18.00 -13.53 16.40
N GLY A 95 -17.34 -12.44 16.84
CA GLY A 95 -16.16 -12.52 17.67
C GLY A 95 -16.46 -13.11 19.05
N GLY A 96 -15.42 -13.37 19.81
CA GLY A 96 -15.51 -13.86 21.18
C GLY A 96 -14.14 -14.27 21.70
N TYR A 97 -14.12 -14.96 22.83
CA TYR A 97 -12.90 -15.32 23.50
C TYR A 97 -12.94 -16.78 23.98
N ALA A 98 -12.01 -17.59 23.47
CA ALA A 98 -11.72 -18.92 24.03
C ALA A 98 -10.26 -19.32 23.71
N ASP A 99 -9.57 -19.86 24.72
CA ASP A 99 -8.34 -20.61 24.57
C ASP A 99 -8.67 -22.08 24.23
N GLY A 100 -7.69 -22.86 23.79
CA GLY A 100 -7.84 -24.29 23.53
C GLY A 100 -7.21 -24.77 22.24
N ASP A 101 -7.69 -25.87 21.68
CA ASP A 101 -7.23 -26.39 20.40
C ASP A 101 -7.46 -25.36 19.30
N THR A 102 -6.56 -25.29 18.29
CA THR A 102 -6.64 -24.26 17.24
C THR A 102 -7.98 -24.19 16.53
N GLY A 103 -8.64 -25.34 16.29
CA GLY A 103 -9.98 -25.39 15.68
C GLY A 103 -11.14 -25.04 16.62
N LYS A 104 -10.89 -24.86 17.94
CA LYS A 104 -11.89 -24.48 18.93
C LYS A 104 -11.66 -23.09 19.53
N ALA A 105 -10.48 -22.54 19.36
CA ALA A 105 -10.13 -21.22 19.85
C ALA A 105 -11.01 -20.15 19.18
N VAL A 106 -11.30 -19.08 19.91
CA VAL A 106 -12.13 -17.97 19.41
C VAL A 106 -11.39 -16.67 19.59
N PHE A 107 -11.37 -15.86 18.54
CA PHE A 107 -10.80 -14.52 18.50
C PHE A 107 -11.88 -13.44 18.37
N ASN A 108 -11.53 -12.21 18.60
CA ASN A 108 -12.38 -11.06 18.36
C ASN A 108 -11.59 -9.93 17.68
N ASN A 109 -11.83 -9.79 16.38
CA ASN A 109 -11.15 -8.84 15.52
C ASN A 109 -9.61 -8.92 15.64
N PRO A 110 -9.00 -10.11 15.42
CA PRO A 110 -7.54 -10.24 15.46
C PRO A 110 -6.92 -9.36 14.37
N SER A 111 -5.78 -8.73 14.65
CA SER A 111 -5.22 -7.76 13.69
C SER A 111 -3.84 -8.14 13.14
N PHE A 112 -2.82 -8.37 13.95
CA PHE A 112 -1.47 -8.67 13.46
C PHE A 112 -0.95 -10.00 14.02
N ALA A 113 0.06 -10.53 13.33
CA ALA A 113 0.75 -11.76 13.72
C ALA A 113 2.26 -11.62 13.56
N VAL A 114 3.02 -12.20 14.50
CA VAL A 114 4.47 -12.41 14.37
C VAL A 114 4.84 -13.80 14.85
N MET A 115 6.04 -14.28 14.46
CA MET A 115 6.53 -15.61 14.81
C MET A 115 7.87 -15.51 15.54
N ASP A 116 8.04 -16.25 16.62
CA ASP A 116 9.32 -16.37 17.30
C ASP A 116 10.26 -17.36 16.59
N THR A 117 11.50 -17.43 17.03
CA THR A 117 12.54 -18.33 16.45
C THR A 117 12.23 -19.81 16.66
N LYS A 118 11.25 -20.14 17.50
CA LYS A 118 10.78 -21.52 17.76
C LYS A 118 9.55 -21.89 16.95
N GLY A 119 9.04 -20.97 16.09
CA GLY A 119 7.85 -21.17 15.28
C GLY A 119 6.52 -20.93 16.01
N ASN A 120 6.53 -20.37 17.22
CA ASN A 120 5.29 -19.99 17.87
C ASN A 120 4.76 -18.69 17.26
N LEU A 121 3.45 -18.64 16.95
CA LEU A 121 2.77 -17.45 16.48
C LEU A 121 2.21 -16.64 17.65
N TYR A 122 2.36 -15.33 17.59
CA TYR A 122 1.73 -14.39 18.50
C TYR A 122 0.77 -13.51 17.72
N ILE A 123 -0.45 -13.35 18.23
CA ILE A 123 -1.56 -12.67 17.57
C ILE A 123 -2.07 -11.57 18.50
N SER A 124 -2.22 -10.35 17.99
CA SER A 124 -3.00 -9.32 18.67
C SER A 124 -4.48 -9.60 18.47
N ASP A 125 -5.15 -9.96 19.54
CA ASP A 125 -6.59 -10.24 19.62
C ASP A 125 -7.29 -8.96 20.10
N THR A 126 -7.44 -8.02 19.17
CA THR A 126 -7.58 -6.58 19.39
C THR A 126 -8.78 -6.23 20.27
N ASP A 127 -9.96 -6.74 19.94
CA ASP A 127 -11.18 -6.42 20.70
C ASP A 127 -11.31 -7.28 21.98
N ASN A 128 -10.46 -8.30 22.13
CA ASN A 128 -10.27 -9.01 23.38
C ASN A 128 -9.19 -8.37 24.28
N HIS A 129 -8.52 -7.31 23.83
CA HIS A 129 -7.47 -6.62 24.58
C HIS A 129 -6.36 -7.55 25.08
N THR A 130 -6.00 -8.56 24.28
CA THR A 130 -5.01 -9.59 24.63
C THR A 130 -4.03 -9.88 23.52
N ILE A 131 -2.90 -10.45 23.91
CA ILE A 131 -1.95 -11.10 22.99
C ILE A 131 -2.11 -12.61 23.15
N ARG A 132 -2.45 -13.27 22.04
CA ARG A 132 -2.62 -14.74 22.02
C ARG A 132 -1.38 -15.40 21.46
N LYS A 133 -1.07 -16.59 21.95
CA LYS A 133 0.05 -17.44 21.46
C LYS A 133 -0.50 -18.73 20.91
N ILE A 134 -0.04 -19.10 19.70
CA ILE A 134 -0.35 -20.38 19.06
C ILE A 134 0.92 -21.22 19.08
N THR A 135 0.86 -22.37 19.71
CA THR A 135 1.97 -23.33 19.81
C THR A 135 1.41 -24.75 19.96
N SER A 136 2.07 -25.74 19.35
CA SER A 136 1.72 -27.16 19.47
C SER A 136 0.22 -27.44 19.27
N GLY A 137 -0.40 -26.82 18.26
CA GLY A 137 -1.82 -27.02 17.92
C GLY A 137 -2.83 -26.38 18.89
N LYS A 138 -2.37 -25.53 19.80
CA LYS A 138 -3.22 -24.84 20.78
C LYS A 138 -3.04 -23.34 20.78
N VAL A 139 -4.08 -22.63 21.17
CA VAL A 139 -4.11 -21.17 21.39
C VAL A 139 -4.18 -20.89 22.89
N TYR A 140 -3.32 -20.00 23.37
CA TYR A 140 -3.28 -19.55 24.75
C TYR A 140 -3.28 -18.02 24.81
N THR A 141 -3.88 -17.46 25.86
CA THR A 141 -3.66 -16.04 26.16
C THR A 141 -2.27 -15.89 26.77
N PHE A 142 -1.40 -15.19 26.05
CA PHE A 142 -0.01 -14.95 26.47
C PHE A 142 0.09 -13.75 27.42
N ALA A 143 -0.61 -12.65 27.11
CA ALA A 143 -0.69 -11.47 27.97
C ALA A 143 -2.04 -10.72 27.77
N GLY A 144 -2.47 -10.03 28.82
CA GLY A 144 -3.70 -9.25 28.85
C GLY A 144 -4.80 -9.89 29.71
N THR A 145 -5.56 -9.05 30.43
CA THR A 145 -6.69 -9.50 31.29
C THR A 145 -7.96 -9.79 30.49
N GLY A 146 -8.05 -9.38 29.23
CA GLY A 146 -9.30 -9.36 28.46
C GLY A 146 -10.18 -8.14 28.70
N LYS A 147 -9.73 -7.18 29.50
CA LYS A 147 -10.42 -5.90 29.74
C LYS A 147 -9.51 -4.76 29.30
N PRO A 148 -10.06 -3.69 28.71
CA PRO A 148 -9.26 -2.53 28.36
C PRO A 148 -8.63 -1.90 29.60
N GLY A 149 -7.38 -1.43 29.46
CA GLY A 149 -6.65 -0.78 30.54
C GLY A 149 -5.18 -0.62 30.24
N TYR A 150 -4.42 -0.14 31.23
CA TYR A 150 -3.04 0.26 31.05
C TYR A 150 -2.14 -0.23 32.20
N THR A 151 -2.16 -1.47 32.52
CA THR A 151 -1.32 -2.01 33.61
C THR A 151 -0.14 -2.78 33.00
N ASP A 152 1.09 -2.46 33.44
CA ASP A 152 2.26 -3.31 33.28
C ASP A 152 2.15 -4.51 34.24
N GLY A 153 2.78 -5.64 33.94
CA GLY A 153 2.72 -6.81 34.79
C GLY A 153 3.05 -8.09 34.05
N LYS A 154 2.84 -9.24 34.68
CA LYS A 154 3.17 -10.54 34.10
C LYS A 154 1.95 -11.21 33.49
N GLY A 155 2.01 -11.56 32.22
CA GLY A 155 1.00 -12.34 31.52
C GLY A 155 -0.40 -11.72 31.66
N ARG A 156 -1.30 -12.44 32.31
CA ARG A 156 -2.71 -12.01 32.51
C ARG A 156 -2.90 -10.93 33.58
N GLU A 157 -1.86 -10.45 34.23
CA GLU A 157 -1.93 -9.30 35.14
C GLU A 157 -1.84 -7.97 34.38
N ALA A 158 -1.21 -8.00 33.20
CA ALA A 158 -1.11 -6.82 32.33
C ALA A 158 -2.45 -6.48 31.67
N GLN A 159 -2.61 -5.21 31.29
CA GLN A 159 -3.76 -4.75 30.51
C GLN A 159 -3.28 -4.03 29.25
N PHE A 160 -4.06 -4.16 28.20
CA PHE A 160 -3.93 -3.44 26.93
C PHE A 160 -5.26 -2.76 26.59
N HIS A 161 -5.21 -1.82 25.64
CA HIS A 161 -6.41 -1.23 25.09
C HIS A 161 -6.34 -1.27 23.54
N SER A 162 -7.03 -2.25 22.96
CA SER A 162 -7.03 -2.54 21.52
C SER A 162 -5.61 -2.65 20.94
N PRO A 163 -4.79 -3.62 21.41
CA PRO A 163 -3.45 -3.85 20.88
C PRO A 163 -3.56 -4.28 19.40
N THR A 164 -2.71 -3.71 18.54
CA THR A 164 -2.73 -3.99 17.10
C THR A 164 -1.38 -4.54 16.60
N GLY A 165 -0.50 -3.66 16.13
CA GLY A 165 0.78 -4.04 15.53
C GLY A 165 1.69 -4.81 16.46
N LEU A 166 2.35 -5.80 15.90
CA LEU A 166 3.35 -6.62 16.58
C LEU A 166 4.67 -6.57 15.83
N ALA A 167 5.77 -6.52 16.57
CA ALA A 167 7.11 -6.81 16.08
C ALA A 167 7.84 -7.70 17.09
N ILE A 168 8.84 -8.44 16.64
CA ILE A 168 9.64 -9.32 17.49
C ILE A 168 11.12 -9.03 17.27
N ASP A 169 11.89 -8.92 18.35
CA ASP A 169 13.33 -8.74 18.25
C ASP A 169 14.06 -10.11 18.22
N PRO A 170 15.38 -10.12 17.90
CA PRO A 170 16.16 -11.37 17.86
C PRO A 170 16.22 -12.12 19.21
N ASP A 171 15.96 -11.44 20.32
CA ASP A 171 15.91 -12.02 21.66
C ASP A 171 14.51 -12.58 21.99
N ASN A 172 13.59 -12.60 20.99
CA ASN A 172 12.19 -13.01 21.09
C ASN A 172 11.35 -12.14 22.05
N ASN A 173 11.73 -10.91 22.33
CA ASN A 173 10.83 -9.98 22.96
C ASN A 173 9.81 -9.46 21.93
N LEU A 174 8.54 -9.46 22.31
CA LEU A 174 7.47 -8.86 21.51
C LEU A 174 7.37 -7.37 21.80
N TYR A 175 7.14 -6.60 20.75
CA TYR A 175 6.74 -5.20 20.85
C TYR A 175 5.33 -5.07 20.31
N VAL A 176 4.50 -4.35 21.05
CA VAL A 176 3.06 -4.24 20.82
C VAL A 176 2.69 -2.76 20.70
N ALA A 177 2.05 -2.38 19.61
CA ALA A 177 1.35 -1.11 19.53
C ALA A 177 0.06 -1.21 20.36
N ASP A 178 0.07 -0.63 21.53
CA ASP A 178 -1.08 -0.57 22.45
C ASP A 178 -1.92 0.66 22.06
N THR A 179 -2.65 0.51 20.96
CA THR A 179 -3.13 1.57 20.07
C THR A 179 -3.94 2.63 20.79
N LEU A 180 -4.98 2.23 21.57
CA LEU A 180 -5.85 3.18 22.26
C LEU A 180 -5.27 3.63 23.63
N ASN A 181 -4.13 3.07 24.03
CA ASN A 181 -3.30 3.63 25.10
C ASN A 181 -2.23 4.59 24.59
N HIS A 182 -2.07 4.71 23.26
CA HIS A 182 -1.12 5.59 22.58
C HIS A 182 0.34 5.33 22.97
N VAL A 183 0.71 4.08 23.22
CA VAL A 183 2.05 3.69 23.69
C VAL A 183 2.55 2.41 22.99
N ILE A 184 3.86 2.17 23.12
CA ILE A 184 4.49 0.93 22.70
C ILE A 184 4.86 0.11 23.93
N ARG A 185 4.41 -1.14 23.97
CA ARG A 185 4.68 -2.08 25.07
C ARG A 185 5.69 -3.14 24.61
N LYS A 186 6.48 -3.63 25.54
CA LYS A 186 7.39 -4.78 25.32
C LYS A 186 6.93 -5.94 26.20
N ILE A 187 6.96 -7.16 25.67
CA ILE A 187 6.67 -8.40 26.41
C ILE A 187 7.88 -9.32 26.27
N THR A 188 8.49 -9.70 27.36
CA THR A 188 9.61 -10.66 27.35
C THR A 188 9.11 -12.08 27.05
N PRO A 189 10.00 -13.03 26.67
CA PRO A 189 9.61 -14.45 26.50
C PRO A 189 8.93 -15.08 27.72
N GLU A 190 9.22 -14.55 28.93
CA GLU A 190 8.59 -14.98 30.20
C GLU A 190 7.21 -14.34 30.44
N GLY A 191 6.77 -13.45 29.52
CA GLY A 191 5.48 -12.77 29.57
C GLY A 191 5.45 -11.50 30.43
N ILE A 192 6.61 -10.90 30.76
CA ILE A 192 6.65 -9.63 31.51
C ILE A 192 6.36 -8.49 30.55
N VAL A 193 5.30 -7.73 30.80
CA VAL A 193 4.86 -6.57 30.02
C VAL A 193 5.35 -5.28 30.67
N THR A 194 6.01 -4.43 29.87
CA THR A 194 6.47 -3.11 30.28
C THR A 194 6.20 -2.08 29.17
N THR A 195 5.97 -0.82 29.54
CA THR A 195 5.89 0.29 28.57
C THR A 195 7.31 0.74 28.20
N VAL A 196 7.59 0.81 26.92
CA VAL A 196 8.92 1.19 26.40
C VAL A 196 8.94 2.53 25.66
N ALA A 197 7.79 2.98 25.13
CA ALA A 197 7.70 4.31 24.54
C ALA A 197 6.25 4.82 24.60
N GLY A 198 6.09 6.14 24.64
CA GLY A 198 4.82 6.83 24.80
C GLY A 198 4.57 7.25 26.24
N ARG A 199 3.94 8.42 26.39
CA ARG A 199 3.66 9.01 27.71
C ARG A 199 2.42 8.37 28.34
N ARG A 200 2.62 7.79 29.50
CA ARG A 200 1.60 7.05 30.22
C ARG A 200 0.42 7.92 30.63
N GLY A 201 -0.82 7.40 30.42
CA GLY A 201 -2.06 8.01 30.89
C GLY A 201 -2.46 9.29 30.18
N GLU A 202 -1.83 9.61 29.08
CA GLU A 202 -2.16 10.75 28.25
C GLU A 202 -3.06 10.34 27.07
N SER A 203 -3.92 11.24 26.65
CA SER A 203 -4.61 11.14 25.36
C SER A 203 -3.61 11.19 24.21
N GLY A 204 -4.00 10.71 23.03
CA GLY A 204 -3.17 10.80 21.82
C GLY A 204 -2.58 12.19 21.58
N GLY A 205 -1.45 12.26 20.93
CA GLY A 205 -0.77 13.50 20.61
C GLY A 205 0.57 13.29 19.94
N TYR A 206 1.32 14.36 19.77
CA TYR A 206 2.61 14.35 19.10
C TYR A 206 3.68 15.03 19.93
N ALA A 207 4.76 14.31 20.20
CA ALA A 207 6.01 14.85 20.70
C ALA A 207 7.17 13.88 20.37
N ASP A 208 8.29 14.40 19.88
CA ASP A 208 9.57 13.71 19.83
C ASP A 208 10.29 13.89 21.19
N GLY A 209 11.29 13.05 21.50
CA GLY A 209 12.08 13.18 22.72
C GLY A 209 12.46 11.84 23.36
N GLY A 210 12.67 11.82 24.67
CA GLY A 210 12.87 10.58 25.43
C GLY A 210 11.72 9.60 25.22
N ALA A 211 12.01 8.30 25.17
CA ALA A 211 10.99 7.32 24.78
C ALA A 211 9.73 7.38 25.63
N LEU A 212 9.85 7.53 26.94
CA LEU A 212 8.70 7.61 27.85
C LEU A 212 8.07 9.02 27.95
N GLU A 213 8.68 10.02 27.34
CA GLU A 213 8.18 11.41 27.25
C GLU A 213 7.52 11.69 25.90
N ALA A 214 7.88 10.92 24.87
CA ALA A 214 7.30 11.02 23.55
C ALA A 214 5.79 10.79 23.56
N ARG A 215 5.09 11.35 22.56
CA ARG A 215 3.65 11.14 22.41
C ARG A 215 3.37 10.57 21.03
N PHE A 216 2.47 9.59 21.01
CA PHE A 216 1.89 8.99 19.81
C PHE A 216 0.39 9.23 19.77
N ASN A 217 -0.20 9.03 18.59
CA ASN A 217 -1.64 9.03 18.41
C ASN A 217 -2.05 7.78 17.61
N GLU A 218 -2.70 6.83 18.27
CA GLU A 218 -3.11 5.55 17.66
C GLU A 218 -1.96 4.89 16.87
N PRO A 219 -0.82 4.56 17.51
CA PRO A 219 0.25 3.80 16.83
C PRO A 219 -0.29 2.43 16.42
N ILE A 220 0.01 1.99 15.18
CA ILE A 220 -0.47 0.71 14.65
C ILE A 220 0.69 -0.19 14.22
N GLY A 221 1.32 0.05 13.09
CA GLY A 221 2.34 -0.83 12.51
C GLY A 221 3.69 -0.70 13.19
N LEU A 222 4.38 -1.82 13.33
CA LEU A 222 5.70 -1.92 13.93
C LEU A 222 6.62 -2.76 13.04
N THR A 223 7.87 -2.34 12.86
CA THR A 223 8.92 -3.17 12.25
C THR A 223 10.30 -2.73 12.74
N PHE A 224 11.19 -3.71 12.94
CA PHE A 224 12.58 -3.41 13.29
C PHE A 224 13.43 -3.09 12.06
N ASP A 225 14.43 -2.24 12.24
CA ASP A 225 15.58 -2.19 11.34
C ASP A 225 16.62 -3.26 11.68
N ASN A 226 17.71 -3.31 10.90
CA ASN A 226 18.80 -4.25 11.15
C ASN A 226 19.65 -3.92 12.39
N ASN A 227 19.46 -2.74 13.01
CA ASN A 227 20.29 -2.19 14.09
C ASN A 227 19.52 -2.07 15.43
N LYS A 228 18.43 -2.84 15.59
CA LYS A 228 17.55 -2.82 16.77
C LYS A 228 16.76 -1.51 16.98
N GLY A 229 16.67 -0.63 15.98
CA GLY A 229 15.74 0.48 15.96
C GLY A 229 14.34 0.02 15.56
N LEU A 230 13.30 0.63 16.12
CA LEU A 230 11.91 0.25 15.86
C LEU A 230 11.19 1.37 15.13
N TYR A 231 10.74 1.09 13.90
CA TYR A 231 9.81 1.96 13.18
C TYR A 231 8.38 1.75 13.69
N VAL A 232 7.66 2.85 13.81
CA VAL A 232 6.27 2.89 14.27
C VAL A 232 5.45 3.71 13.28
N SER A 233 4.38 3.16 12.75
CA SER A 233 3.35 3.98 12.10
C SER A 233 2.50 4.66 13.17
N ASP A 234 2.70 5.95 13.35
CA ASP A 234 1.97 6.83 14.25
C ASP A 234 0.72 7.33 13.50
N SER A 235 -0.24 6.40 13.34
CA SER A 235 -1.29 6.46 12.33
C SER A 235 -2.24 7.64 12.49
N GLY A 236 -2.59 8.00 13.74
CA GLY A 236 -3.41 9.16 14.04
C GLY A 236 -2.69 10.50 13.84
N ASN A 237 -1.34 10.49 13.80
CA ASN A 237 -0.52 11.65 13.47
C ASN A 237 -0.08 11.67 11.99
N HIS A 238 -0.42 10.65 11.21
CA HIS A 238 -0.03 10.51 9.79
C HIS A 238 1.49 10.52 9.58
N LEU A 239 2.26 9.96 10.52
CA LEU A 239 3.71 9.99 10.55
C LEU A 239 4.31 8.59 10.69
N ILE A 240 5.56 8.47 10.27
CA ILE A 240 6.41 7.33 10.64
C ILE A 240 7.39 7.82 11.71
N ARG A 241 7.38 7.15 12.87
CA ARG A 241 8.29 7.46 13.98
C ARG A 241 9.36 6.38 14.09
N PHE A 242 10.47 6.72 14.73
CA PHE A 242 11.58 5.80 14.95
C PHE A 242 12.01 5.85 16.41
N ILE A 243 12.02 4.70 17.06
CA ILE A 243 12.53 4.52 18.41
C ILE A 243 13.94 3.95 18.28
N SER A 244 14.92 4.74 18.63
CA SER A 244 16.33 4.35 18.55
C SER A 244 16.77 3.50 19.75
N SER A 245 17.89 2.79 19.60
CA SER A 245 18.46 1.94 20.66
C SER A 245 18.90 2.71 21.92
N ASP A 246 19.09 4.04 21.83
CA ASP A 246 19.34 4.94 22.95
C ASP A 246 18.05 5.51 23.59
N ASN A 247 16.91 4.86 23.36
CA ASN A 247 15.60 5.19 23.91
C ASN A 247 15.12 6.62 23.59
N LYS A 248 15.31 7.06 22.35
CA LYS A 248 14.73 8.29 21.83
C LYS A 248 13.73 8.02 20.74
N VAL A 249 12.67 8.80 20.73
CA VAL A 249 11.68 8.80 19.64
C VAL A 249 11.88 10.05 18.80
N ASN A 250 11.99 9.82 17.49
CA ASN A 250 12.08 10.91 16.51
C ASN A 250 11.07 10.64 15.38
N THR A 251 10.57 11.70 14.76
CA THR A 251 9.85 11.57 13.51
C THR A 251 10.83 11.13 12.43
N PHE A 252 10.58 9.97 11.83
CA PHE A 252 11.44 9.44 10.75
C PHE A 252 11.00 9.97 9.39
N ALA A 253 9.71 9.85 9.06
CA ALA A 253 9.15 10.34 7.80
C ALA A 253 7.75 10.93 8.01
N GLY A 254 7.38 11.84 7.13
CA GLY A 254 6.15 12.62 7.23
C GLY A 254 6.41 14.02 7.79
N LYS A 255 5.62 14.97 7.32
CA LYS A 255 5.64 16.37 7.79
C LYS A 255 4.60 16.57 8.88
N PRO A 256 4.98 16.84 10.13
CA PRO A 256 4.01 17.19 11.16
C PRO A 256 3.19 18.42 10.75
N THR A 257 1.87 18.34 10.92
CA THR A 257 0.93 19.44 10.70
C THR A 257 0.36 19.92 12.02
N SER A 258 -0.43 21.00 12.02
CA SER A 258 -1.16 21.43 13.21
C SER A 258 -2.22 20.40 13.58
N VAL A 259 -2.37 20.16 14.89
CA VAL A 259 -3.45 19.32 15.40
C VAL A 259 -4.77 20.09 15.33
N ASN A 260 -5.77 19.47 14.72
CA ASN A 260 -7.14 19.99 14.78
C ASN A 260 -7.65 19.88 16.22
N GLN A 261 -8.06 21.00 16.81
CA GLN A 261 -8.43 21.06 18.24
C GLN A 261 -9.74 20.32 18.55
N ASP A 262 -10.63 20.18 17.55
CA ASP A 262 -11.91 19.50 17.73
C ASP A 262 -11.78 17.98 17.68
N THR A 263 -10.85 17.48 16.84
CA THR A 263 -10.70 16.04 16.62
C THR A 263 -9.49 15.43 17.32
N GLY A 264 -8.48 16.22 17.68
CA GLY A 264 -7.21 15.75 18.24
C GLY A 264 -6.26 15.12 17.21
N TYR A 265 -6.59 15.15 15.93
CA TYR A 265 -5.77 14.57 14.85
C TYR A 265 -5.05 15.64 14.03
N MET A 266 -3.90 15.27 13.49
CA MET A 266 -3.24 16.05 12.45
C MET A 266 -3.96 15.87 11.10
N ALA A 267 -3.75 16.78 10.16
CA ALA A 267 -4.22 16.60 8.79
C ALA A 267 -3.33 15.58 8.05
N GLY A 268 -3.94 14.55 7.51
CA GLY A 268 -3.31 13.65 6.55
C GLY A 268 -3.16 14.29 5.18
N GLY A 269 -2.34 13.69 4.32
CA GLY A 269 -2.14 14.17 2.96
C GLY A 269 -1.30 13.20 2.14
N TYR A 270 -1.06 13.59 0.89
CA TYR A 270 -0.19 12.85 -0.02
C TYR A 270 0.86 13.78 -0.62
N LYS A 271 2.13 13.41 -0.43
CA LYS A 271 3.28 14.07 -1.08
C LYS A 271 4.47 13.12 -1.10
N ASN A 272 5.10 12.96 -2.25
CA ASN A 272 6.42 12.34 -2.42
C ASN A 272 7.55 13.35 -2.15
N GLY A 273 8.78 12.90 -2.07
CA GLY A 273 9.97 13.74 -1.92
C GLY A 273 10.75 13.46 -0.64
N GLU A 274 11.46 14.46 -0.14
CA GLU A 274 12.28 14.31 1.08
C GLU A 274 11.44 13.81 2.25
N ARG A 275 11.95 12.82 3.01
CA ARG A 275 11.17 12.09 4.03
C ARG A 275 10.50 12.99 5.08
N ARG A 276 11.09 14.15 5.40
CA ARG A 276 10.57 15.11 6.39
C ARG A 276 9.58 16.11 5.76
N GLU A 277 9.49 16.16 4.44
CA GLU A 277 8.55 16.99 3.68
C GLU A 277 7.44 16.18 3.01
N ALA A 278 7.57 14.85 2.99
CA ALA A 278 6.56 13.94 2.49
C ALA A 278 5.31 13.97 3.38
N SER A 279 4.17 13.55 2.82
CA SER A 279 2.92 13.42 3.57
C SER A 279 2.34 12.02 3.39
N PHE A 280 1.72 11.52 4.46
CA PHE A 280 0.98 10.26 4.50
C PHE A 280 -0.45 10.51 4.97
N ASN A 281 -1.32 9.52 4.78
CA ASN A 281 -2.67 9.56 5.30
C ASN A 281 -3.01 8.23 5.98
N ARG A 282 -2.95 8.20 7.31
CA ARG A 282 -3.15 7.03 8.17
C ARG A 282 -2.28 5.83 7.72
N PRO A 283 -0.93 5.96 7.76
CA PRO A 283 -0.04 4.86 7.47
C PRO A 283 -0.26 3.73 8.49
N VAL A 284 -0.30 2.47 8.02
CA VAL A 284 -0.59 1.32 8.88
C VAL A 284 0.56 0.31 8.85
N GLY A 285 0.59 -0.60 7.89
CA GLY A 285 1.59 -1.65 7.81
C GLY A 285 2.97 -1.14 7.42
N LEU A 286 3.98 -1.69 8.07
CA LEU A 286 5.39 -1.39 7.82
C LEU A 286 6.15 -2.69 7.56
N VAL A 287 7.08 -2.67 6.63
CA VAL A 287 8.12 -3.69 6.50
C VAL A 287 9.44 -3.05 6.10
N TYR A 288 10.50 -3.37 6.84
CA TYR A 288 11.86 -2.91 6.54
C TYR A 288 12.68 -4.05 5.97
N THR A 289 13.31 -3.82 4.83
CA THR A 289 14.22 -4.77 4.19
C THR A 289 15.21 -4.04 3.29
N ASP A 290 16.46 -4.50 3.27
CA ASP A 290 17.50 -4.03 2.35
C ASP A 290 17.68 -2.49 2.33
N GLY A 291 17.53 -1.83 3.49
CA GLY A 291 17.68 -0.38 3.63
C GLY A 291 16.44 0.43 3.22
N VAL A 292 15.35 -0.21 2.85
CA VAL A 292 14.10 0.44 2.44
C VAL A 292 12.98 0.13 3.44
N LEU A 293 12.23 1.15 3.82
CA LEU A 293 11.00 0.99 4.61
C LEU A 293 9.79 1.12 3.70
N PHE A 294 9.07 0.01 3.49
CA PHE A 294 7.79 0.01 2.81
C PHE A 294 6.66 0.37 3.77
N VAL A 295 5.70 1.14 3.29
CA VAL A 295 4.60 1.70 4.08
C VAL A 295 3.28 1.47 3.34
N ALA A 296 2.31 0.85 3.99
CA ALA A 296 0.92 0.86 3.57
C ALA A 296 0.30 2.21 3.96
N ASP A 297 0.19 3.11 3.00
CA ASP A 297 -0.37 4.46 3.15
C ASP A 297 -1.88 4.38 2.94
N SER A 298 -2.57 3.86 3.96
CA SER A 298 -3.86 3.21 3.88
C SER A 298 -4.97 4.09 3.31
N LEU A 299 -5.18 5.31 3.84
CA LEU A 299 -6.21 6.22 3.34
C LEU A 299 -5.79 6.98 2.07
N ASN A 300 -4.54 6.82 1.62
CA ASN A 300 -4.12 7.22 0.28
C ASN A 300 -4.23 6.08 -0.74
N HIS A 301 -4.65 4.88 -0.33
CA HIS A 301 -4.81 3.70 -1.19
C HIS A 301 -3.53 3.32 -1.94
N ARG A 302 -2.35 3.56 -1.33
CA ARG A 302 -1.03 3.42 -1.96
C ARG A 302 -0.04 2.64 -1.11
N ILE A 303 0.94 2.08 -1.79
CA ILE A 303 2.14 1.55 -1.16
C ILE A 303 3.29 2.51 -1.42
N ARG A 304 3.91 2.98 -0.34
CA ARG A 304 5.01 3.93 -0.38
C ARG A 304 6.30 3.25 0.05
N ALA A 305 7.42 3.80 -0.36
CA ALA A 305 8.75 3.39 0.10
C ALA A 305 9.54 4.60 0.59
N VAL A 306 10.16 4.48 1.77
CA VAL A 306 11.18 5.40 2.22
C VAL A 306 12.53 4.77 1.87
N GLN A 307 13.20 5.35 0.89
CA GLN A 307 14.45 4.84 0.32
C GLN A 307 15.65 5.18 1.22
N ALA A 308 16.77 4.51 1.03
CA ALA A 308 17.99 4.73 1.79
C ALA A 308 18.56 6.15 1.62
N ASP A 309 18.31 6.80 0.50
CA ASP A 309 18.68 8.21 0.23
C ASP A 309 17.81 9.23 0.99
N GLY A 310 16.78 8.75 1.69
CA GLY A 310 15.87 9.58 2.48
C GLY A 310 14.66 10.09 1.71
N LYS A 311 14.40 9.62 0.50
CA LYS A 311 13.21 9.99 -0.26
C LYS A 311 12.05 9.06 -0.01
N VAL A 312 10.86 9.62 0.00
CA VAL A 312 9.59 8.90 -0.02
C VAL A 312 9.06 8.88 -1.46
N VAL A 313 8.79 7.69 -1.96
CA VAL A 313 8.24 7.48 -3.31
C VAL A 313 7.02 6.58 -3.23
N THR A 314 6.13 6.69 -4.22
CA THR A 314 5.04 5.75 -4.44
C THR A 314 5.54 4.62 -5.33
N ILE A 315 5.24 3.39 -4.97
CA ILE A 315 5.64 2.20 -5.74
C ILE A 315 4.45 1.42 -6.30
N ALA A 316 3.25 1.64 -5.78
CA ALA A 316 2.01 1.06 -6.32
C ALA A 316 0.78 1.76 -5.75
N GLY A 317 -0.33 1.69 -6.48
CA GLY A 317 -1.62 2.22 -6.06
C GLY A 317 -1.95 3.59 -6.65
N GLN A 318 -3.23 3.89 -6.69
CA GLN A 318 -3.82 5.11 -7.26
C GLN A 318 -4.50 5.93 -6.16
N ARG A 319 -4.86 7.20 -6.47
CA ARG A 319 -5.59 8.09 -5.56
C ARG A 319 -6.97 7.53 -5.20
N ALA A 320 -7.70 7.07 -6.21
CA ALA A 320 -9.02 6.50 -6.00
C ALA A 320 -8.90 5.06 -5.50
N PRO A 321 -9.73 4.65 -4.50
CA PRO A 321 -9.83 3.26 -4.13
C PRO A 321 -10.35 2.42 -5.29
N GLY A 322 -9.88 1.20 -5.41
CA GLY A 322 -10.33 0.27 -6.45
C GLY A 322 -9.68 -1.09 -6.32
N ASP A 323 -9.99 -1.98 -7.26
CA ASP A 323 -9.57 -3.39 -7.23
C ASP A 323 -8.81 -3.82 -8.49
N ALA A 324 -8.45 -2.88 -9.36
CA ALA A 324 -7.75 -3.21 -10.59
C ALA A 324 -6.41 -3.92 -10.28
N ALA A 325 -6.23 -5.10 -10.89
CA ALA A 325 -4.93 -5.74 -11.03
C ALA A 325 -4.23 -5.16 -12.27
N GLY A 326 -2.92 -5.34 -12.38
CA GLY A 326 -2.18 -4.87 -13.54
C GLY A 326 -0.84 -4.24 -13.16
N PRO A 327 -0.23 -3.45 -14.06
CA PRO A 327 1.01 -2.74 -13.76
C PRO A 327 0.90 -1.92 -12.49
N THR A 328 2.03 -1.73 -11.79
CA THR A 328 2.07 -0.99 -10.51
C THR A 328 1.55 0.43 -10.64
N GLU A 329 1.69 1.04 -11.82
CA GLU A 329 1.23 2.39 -12.15
C GLU A 329 -0.30 2.50 -12.27
N SER A 330 -0.99 1.42 -12.65
CA SER A 330 -2.44 1.40 -12.86
C SER A 330 -3.20 0.51 -11.87
N GLY A 331 -2.49 -0.33 -11.15
CA GLY A 331 -3.09 -1.19 -10.13
C GLY A 331 -3.64 -0.38 -8.96
N GLN A 332 -4.73 -0.85 -8.40
CA GLN A 332 -5.45 -0.15 -7.34
C GLN A 332 -5.50 -0.96 -6.06
N PHE A 333 -5.66 -0.29 -4.95
CA PHE A 333 -5.95 -0.85 -3.63
C PHE A 333 -7.15 -0.14 -3.01
N ASN A 334 -7.73 -0.77 -1.99
CA ASN A 334 -8.75 -0.15 -1.17
C ASN A 334 -8.40 -0.34 0.31
N GLN A 335 -7.78 0.68 0.89
CA GLN A 335 -7.22 0.69 2.24
C GLN A 335 -6.26 -0.50 2.47
N PRO A 336 -5.08 -0.51 1.83
CA PRO A 336 -4.05 -1.50 2.13
C PRO A 336 -3.60 -1.35 3.59
N VAL A 337 -3.52 -2.46 4.33
CA VAL A 337 -3.30 -2.43 5.78
C VAL A 337 -1.95 -3.02 6.17
N ALA A 338 -1.64 -4.25 5.78
CA ALA A 338 -0.39 -4.88 6.16
C ALA A 338 0.50 -5.21 4.97
N LEU A 339 1.78 -5.29 5.27
CA LEU A 339 2.83 -5.65 4.34
C LEU A 339 3.65 -6.82 4.89
N ALA A 340 4.08 -7.72 4.01
CA ALA A 340 5.10 -8.71 4.31
C ALA A 340 6.01 -8.89 3.09
N TYR A 341 7.31 -9.10 3.31
CA TYR A 341 8.28 -9.21 2.23
C TYR A 341 9.03 -10.53 2.29
N LYS A 342 9.24 -11.15 1.14
CA LYS A 342 10.14 -12.28 0.97
C LYS A 342 10.65 -12.36 -0.48
N GLU A 343 11.96 -12.45 -0.65
CA GLU A 343 12.61 -12.82 -1.91
C GLU A 343 12.09 -12.02 -3.12
N GLY A 344 12.06 -10.70 -3.01
CA GLY A 344 11.61 -9.82 -4.10
C GLY A 344 10.09 -9.73 -4.25
N LYS A 345 9.31 -10.26 -3.32
CA LYS A 345 7.85 -10.21 -3.32
C LYS A 345 7.34 -9.45 -2.11
N LEU A 346 6.62 -8.37 -2.36
CA LEU A 346 5.91 -7.61 -1.33
C LEU A 346 4.43 -8.01 -1.35
N TYR A 347 4.00 -8.67 -0.30
CA TYR A 347 2.61 -9.05 -0.09
C TYR A 347 1.86 -7.92 0.60
N VAL A 348 0.65 -7.63 0.14
CA VAL A 348 -0.18 -6.52 0.61
C VAL A 348 -1.55 -7.05 0.99
N SER A 349 -2.01 -6.84 2.22
CA SER A 349 -3.42 -7.04 2.53
C SER A 349 -4.23 -5.84 2.04
N ASP A 350 -5.03 -6.07 1.03
CA ASP A 350 -5.93 -5.11 0.40
C ASP A 350 -7.30 -5.25 1.07
N SER A 351 -7.39 -4.69 2.29
CA SER A 351 -8.37 -5.08 3.30
C SER A 351 -9.82 -4.89 2.86
N LEU A 352 -10.19 -3.72 2.35
CA LEU A 352 -11.57 -3.47 1.92
C LEU A 352 -11.92 -4.11 0.57
N ASN A 353 -10.95 -4.67 -0.14
CA ASN A 353 -11.18 -5.54 -1.29
C ASN A 353 -11.23 -7.02 -0.90
N ASN A 354 -11.05 -7.36 0.38
CA ASN A 354 -11.04 -8.73 0.89
C ASN A 354 -9.99 -9.62 0.22
N LYS A 355 -8.80 -9.08 -0.07
CA LYS A 355 -7.78 -9.74 -0.89
C LYS A 355 -6.40 -9.62 -0.29
N VAL A 356 -5.52 -10.50 -0.75
CA VAL A 356 -4.07 -10.33 -0.65
C VAL A 356 -3.52 -10.18 -2.05
N LYS A 357 -2.79 -9.12 -2.30
CA LYS A 357 -2.09 -8.83 -3.54
C LYS A 357 -0.58 -8.98 -3.37
N MET A 358 0.14 -9.22 -4.45
CA MET A 358 1.60 -9.31 -4.47
C MET A 358 2.16 -8.35 -5.51
N ILE A 359 3.19 -7.61 -5.10
CA ILE A 359 3.95 -6.70 -5.93
C ILE A 359 5.37 -7.24 -6.02
N PRO A 360 5.89 -7.56 -7.20
CA PRO A 360 7.31 -7.82 -7.37
C PRO A 360 8.10 -6.54 -7.11
N VAL A 361 9.08 -6.57 -6.20
CA VAL A 361 9.90 -5.40 -5.86
C VAL A 361 11.37 -5.78 -5.74
N GLN A 362 12.24 -4.88 -6.16
CA GLN A 362 13.68 -4.95 -5.92
C GLN A 362 14.08 -3.73 -5.08
N PRO A 363 14.25 -3.87 -3.75
CA PRO A 363 14.45 -2.72 -2.86
C PRO A 363 15.60 -1.78 -3.29
N GLN A 364 16.67 -2.33 -3.87
CA GLN A 364 17.83 -1.56 -4.32
C GLN A 364 17.61 -0.86 -5.68
N ARG A 365 16.49 -1.11 -6.36
CA ARG A 365 16.16 -0.61 -7.71
C ARG A 365 14.69 -0.23 -7.81
N LEU A 366 14.18 0.46 -6.80
CA LEU A 366 12.81 0.94 -6.83
C LEU A 366 12.69 2.09 -7.84
N GLU A 367 11.86 1.88 -8.85
CA GLU A 367 11.43 2.94 -9.73
C GLU A 367 10.18 3.58 -9.12
N PRO A 368 10.22 4.89 -8.83
CA PRO A 368 9.05 5.59 -8.35
C PRO A 368 8.01 5.66 -9.48
N ILE A 369 6.77 5.27 -9.19
CA ILE A 369 5.67 5.62 -10.09
C ILE A 369 5.28 7.08 -9.84
N ARG A 370 5.04 7.82 -10.90
CA ARG A 370 4.45 9.15 -10.80
C ARG A 370 2.96 9.02 -10.50
N SER A 371 2.48 9.79 -9.57
CA SER A 371 1.05 9.91 -9.31
C SER A 371 0.43 11.02 -10.18
N GLU A 372 -0.88 11.05 -10.21
CA GLU A 372 -1.62 12.16 -10.83
C GLU A 372 -1.21 13.51 -10.21
N GLU A 373 -1.03 13.57 -8.89
CA GLU A 373 -0.59 14.76 -8.17
C GLU A 373 0.85 15.17 -8.53
N ASP A 374 1.76 14.18 -8.68
CA ASP A 374 3.13 14.45 -9.12
C ASP A 374 3.16 14.99 -10.57
N LEU A 375 2.27 14.48 -11.42
CA LEU A 375 2.13 14.93 -12.80
C LEU A 375 1.65 16.38 -12.85
N LEU A 376 0.60 16.73 -12.11
CA LEU A 376 0.08 18.10 -12.02
C LEU A 376 1.12 19.07 -11.44
N ALA A 377 1.79 18.70 -10.35
CA ALA A 377 2.82 19.53 -9.71
C ALA A 377 4.05 19.77 -10.61
N GLY A 378 4.33 18.86 -11.53
CA GLY A 378 5.43 18.96 -12.51
C GLY A 378 5.07 19.77 -13.75
N THR A 379 3.80 20.15 -13.94
CA THR A 379 3.31 20.85 -15.13
C THR A 379 2.97 22.31 -14.80
N VAL A 380 3.52 23.24 -15.56
CA VAL A 380 3.16 24.67 -15.45
C VAL A 380 1.86 24.89 -16.21
N LEU A 381 0.73 24.86 -15.50
CA LEU A 381 -0.59 25.08 -16.08
C LEU A 381 -0.80 26.58 -16.40
N LEU A 382 -1.48 26.85 -17.51
CA LEU A 382 -1.90 28.21 -17.84
C LEU A 382 -3.12 28.62 -16.97
N PRO A 383 -3.36 29.90 -16.76
CA PRO A 383 -4.56 30.37 -16.06
C PRO A 383 -5.84 29.74 -16.62
N ALA A 384 -6.79 29.47 -15.73
CA ALA A 384 -8.06 28.85 -16.11
C ALA A 384 -8.75 29.57 -17.28
N SER A 385 -9.24 28.82 -18.24
CA SER A 385 -10.00 29.31 -19.38
C SER A 385 -11.30 28.51 -19.51
N GLN A 386 -12.24 29.01 -20.35
CA GLN A 386 -13.45 28.22 -20.65
C GLN A 386 -13.16 26.98 -21.50
N GLU A 387 -12.00 26.94 -22.13
CA GLU A 387 -11.56 25.79 -22.94
C GLU A 387 -10.71 24.85 -22.10
N VAL A 388 -10.87 23.54 -22.32
CA VAL A 388 -10.06 22.53 -21.65
C VAL A 388 -8.64 22.57 -22.20
N GLN A 389 -7.66 22.82 -21.34
CA GLN A 389 -6.24 22.73 -21.68
C GLN A 389 -5.83 21.25 -21.67
N VAL A 390 -5.08 20.81 -22.65
CA VAL A 390 -4.55 19.43 -22.67
C VAL A 390 -3.03 19.47 -22.82
N TRP A 391 -2.33 18.90 -21.87
CA TRP A 391 -0.89 18.76 -21.87
C TRP A 391 -0.54 17.30 -22.10
N PHE A 392 0.35 17.01 -23.04
CA PHE A 392 0.81 15.67 -23.35
C PHE A 392 2.35 15.63 -23.33
N ASP A 393 2.95 14.83 -22.46
CA ASP A 393 4.40 14.76 -22.25
C ASP A 393 5.02 16.17 -22.07
N GLY A 394 4.41 17.00 -21.25
CA GLY A 394 4.85 18.37 -20.94
C GLY A 394 4.63 19.40 -22.07
N LYS A 395 3.94 19.04 -23.15
CA LYS A 395 3.62 19.96 -24.27
C LYS A 395 2.14 20.28 -24.29
N LEU A 396 1.80 21.56 -24.37
CA LEU A 396 0.42 22.00 -24.59
C LEU A 396 -0.04 21.58 -26.01
N ILE A 397 -1.13 20.84 -26.07
CA ILE A 397 -1.78 20.42 -27.31
C ILE A 397 -2.71 21.53 -27.80
N ASN A 398 -2.50 21.99 -29.03
CA ASN A 398 -3.32 23.04 -29.62
C ASN A 398 -4.43 22.44 -30.47
N PHE A 399 -5.67 22.73 -30.11
CA PHE A 399 -6.86 22.34 -30.88
C PHE A 399 -7.36 23.50 -31.70
N ASN A 400 -7.93 23.21 -32.88
CA ASN A 400 -8.60 24.24 -33.67
C ASN A 400 -9.98 24.56 -33.09
N SER A 401 -10.58 25.66 -33.54
CA SER A 401 -11.87 26.14 -33.02
C SER A 401 -13.05 25.18 -33.24
N LEU A 402 -12.92 24.25 -34.17
CA LEU A 402 -13.98 23.29 -34.54
C LEU A 402 -13.82 21.93 -33.85
N ILE A 403 -12.56 21.54 -33.54
CA ILE A 403 -12.24 20.24 -32.98
C ILE A 403 -11.46 20.44 -31.69
N LYS A 404 -12.16 20.49 -30.56
CA LYS A 404 -11.56 20.73 -29.25
C LYS A 404 -12.16 19.82 -28.17
N PRO A 405 -11.45 19.59 -27.07
CA PRO A 405 -11.99 18.89 -25.91
C PRO A 405 -13.28 19.52 -25.40
N TYR A 406 -14.14 18.72 -24.80
CA TYR A 406 -15.35 19.23 -24.15
C TYR A 406 -15.68 18.42 -22.89
N LYS A 407 -16.43 19.04 -21.96
CA LYS A 407 -16.97 18.38 -20.78
C LYS A 407 -18.45 18.03 -20.96
N LYS A 408 -18.84 16.84 -20.49
CA LYS A 408 -20.23 16.39 -20.42
C LYS A 408 -20.39 15.51 -19.18
N GLU A 409 -21.37 15.81 -18.30
CA GLU A 409 -21.66 15.03 -17.09
C GLU A 409 -20.43 14.79 -16.22
N ASN A 410 -19.64 15.83 -15.96
CA ASN A 410 -18.37 15.81 -15.21
C ASN A 410 -17.26 14.92 -15.82
N LYS A 411 -17.37 14.58 -17.09
CA LYS A 411 -16.37 13.81 -17.82
C LYS A 411 -15.76 14.65 -18.93
N THR A 412 -14.44 14.56 -19.09
CA THR A 412 -13.72 15.26 -20.15
C THR A 412 -13.54 14.32 -21.34
N TYR A 413 -13.94 14.80 -22.53
CA TYR A 413 -13.83 14.07 -23.79
C TYR A 413 -12.76 14.72 -24.68
N LEU A 414 -11.78 13.93 -25.08
CA LEU A 414 -10.60 14.33 -25.85
C LEU A 414 -10.73 13.84 -27.31
N PRO A 415 -10.51 14.72 -28.33
CA PRO A 415 -10.53 14.31 -29.72
C PRO A 415 -9.29 13.47 -30.06
N ILE A 416 -9.48 12.20 -30.40
CA ILE A 416 -8.39 11.21 -30.55
C ILE A 416 -7.37 11.63 -31.61
N ARG A 417 -7.80 11.94 -32.82
CA ARG A 417 -6.87 12.22 -33.91
C ARG A 417 -5.98 13.43 -33.66
N PRO A 418 -6.51 14.64 -33.37
CA PRO A 418 -5.67 15.80 -33.09
C PRO A 418 -4.74 15.62 -31.89
N LEU A 419 -5.21 14.92 -30.84
CA LEU A 419 -4.43 14.65 -29.65
C LEU A 419 -3.19 13.80 -30.00
N PHE A 420 -3.41 12.65 -30.61
CA PHE A 420 -2.35 11.68 -30.84
C PHE A 420 -1.43 12.04 -32.03
N GLU A 421 -1.93 12.71 -33.06
CA GLU A 421 -1.08 13.20 -34.15
C GLU A 421 -0.09 14.27 -33.67
N GLN A 422 -0.51 15.19 -32.79
CA GLN A 422 0.42 16.15 -32.18
C GLN A 422 1.41 15.52 -31.21
N TRP A 423 1.05 14.41 -30.57
CA TRP A 423 2.00 13.59 -29.82
C TRP A 423 3.00 12.85 -30.72
N GLY A 424 2.76 12.80 -32.05
CA GLY A 424 3.61 12.15 -33.02
C GLY A 424 3.22 10.70 -33.34
N ALA A 425 2.02 10.28 -32.96
CA ALA A 425 1.49 8.99 -33.36
C ALA A 425 0.75 9.07 -34.68
N LYS A 426 0.76 7.98 -35.46
CA LYS A 426 -0.10 7.79 -36.62
C LYS A 426 -1.46 7.27 -36.14
N VAL A 427 -2.55 7.91 -36.59
CA VAL A 427 -3.93 7.55 -36.25
C VAL A 427 -4.63 6.98 -37.49
N GLU A 428 -4.89 5.69 -37.49
CA GLU A 428 -5.52 4.96 -38.59
C GLU A 428 -6.93 4.47 -38.22
N TRP A 429 -7.89 4.67 -39.10
CA TRP A 429 -9.22 4.09 -39.01
C TRP A 429 -9.26 2.71 -39.66
N LEU A 430 -9.75 1.69 -38.96
CA LEU A 430 -9.93 0.32 -39.44
C LEU A 430 -11.40 0.07 -39.78
N PRO A 431 -11.82 0.17 -41.08
CA PRO A 431 -13.24 0.12 -41.45
C PRO A 431 -13.90 -1.22 -41.13
N ALA A 432 -13.15 -2.32 -41.22
CA ALA A 432 -13.69 -3.68 -41.01
C ALA A 432 -14.14 -3.92 -39.57
N THR A 433 -13.37 -3.43 -38.60
CA THR A 433 -13.63 -3.59 -37.15
C THR A 433 -14.28 -2.36 -36.53
N LYS A 434 -14.31 -1.24 -37.27
CA LYS A 434 -14.74 0.08 -36.77
C LYS A 434 -13.92 0.58 -35.60
N GLU A 435 -12.63 0.39 -35.64
CA GLU A 435 -11.67 0.72 -34.60
C GLU A 435 -10.68 1.79 -35.05
N VAL A 436 -10.08 2.51 -34.09
CA VAL A 436 -8.97 3.41 -34.32
C VAL A 436 -7.69 2.73 -33.88
N GLN A 437 -6.72 2.65 -34.76
CA GLN A 437 -5.37 2.18 -34.42
C GLN A 437 -4.44 3.37 -34.25
N LEU A 438 -3.67 3.36 -33.14
CA LEU A 438 -2.64 4.34 -32.82
C LEU A 438 -1.27 3.65 -32.94
N LYS A 439 -0.32 4.28 -33.65
CA LYS A 439 1.03 3.76 -33.83
C LYS A 439 2.08 4.85 -33.63
N LYS A 440 3.10 4.57 -32.79
CA LYS A 440 4.27 5.45 -32.62
C LYS A 440 5.52 4.58 -32.39
N GLY A 441 6.42 4.53 -33.39
CA GLY A 441 7.56 3.63 -33.33
C GLY A 441 7.13 2.15 -33.25
N ALA A 442 7.60 1.44 -32.25
CA ALA A 442 7.20 0.05 -31.95
C ALA A 442 5.88 -0.06 -31.19
N TRP A 443 5.40 1.03 -30.59
CA TRP A 443 4.13 1.06 -29.83
C TRP A 443 2.93 1.06 -30.79
N SER A 444 1.97 0.19 -30.52
CA SER A 444 0.73 0.11 -31.29
C SER A 444 -0.42 -0.35 -30.40
N VAL A 445 -1.50 0.40 -30.38
CA VAL A 445 -2.73 0.11 -29.66
C VAL A 445 -3.94 0.32 -30.56
N THR A 446 -4.93 -0.54 -30.40
CA THR A 446 -6.22 -0.41 -31.07
C THR A 446 -7.27 0.05 -30.05
N VAL A 447 -7.86 1.21 -30.32
CA VAL A 447 -8.96 1.77 -29.52
C VAL A 447 -10.27 1.39 -30.18
N ILE A 448 -11.07 0.57 -29.48
CA ILE A 448 -12.34 0.10 -30.00
C ILE A 448 -13.31 1.29 -30.13
N ARG A 449 -13.94 1.39 -31.29
CA ARG A 449 -15.04 2.31 -31.50
C ARG A 449 -16.24 1.79 -30.73
N PRO A 450 -16.84 2.58 -29.90
CA PRO A 450 -17.85 2.12 -29.01
C PRO A 450 -19.26 2.30 -29.54
N ASP A 451 -20.03 1.35 -29.16
CA ASP A 451 -21.42 1.55 -28.76
C ASP A 451 -21.49 1.80 -27.23
N ASN A 452 -20.41 2.31 -26.60
CA ASN A 452 -20.37 2.61 -25.19
C ASN A 452 -20.21 4.13 -24.96
N ALA A 453 -20.63 4.61 -23.78
CA ALA A 453 -20.65 6.03 -23.43
C ALA A 453 -19.24 6.69 -23.32
N GLN A 454 -18.17 5.93 -23.36
CA GLN A 454 -16.79 6.39 -23.08
C GLN A 454 -16.04 6.83 -24.35
N VAL A 455 -16.42 6.36 -25.52
CA VAL A 455 -15.85 6.82 -26.81
C VAL A 455 -17.01 7.18 -27.75
N VAL A 456 -17.07 8.38 -28.22
CA VAL A 456 -18.22 8.96 -28.92
C VAL A 456 -17.82 9.47 -30.30
N LEU A 457 -18.64 9.22 -31.33
CA LEU A 457 -18.55 9.91 -32.60
C LEU A 457 -19.44 11.14 -32.59
N LYS A 458 -18.83 12.33 -32.69
CA LYS A 458 -19.55 13.60 -32.77
C LYS A 458 -19.06 14.37 -34.00
N ASP A 459 -19.95 14.77 -34.88
CA ASP A 459 -19.63 15.52 -36.11
C ASP A 459 -18.52 14.88 -36.98
N GLY A 460 -18.50 13.55 -37.05
CA GLY A 460 -17.49 12.78 -37.78
C GLY A 460 -16.14 12.62 -37.05
N ILE A 461 -16.01 13.16 -35.83
CA ILE A 461 -14.79 13.11 -35.03
C ILE A 461 -14.98 12.12 -33.88
N THR A 462 -13.98 11.26 -33.67
CA THR A 462 -13.97 10.31 -32.54
C THR A 462 -13.36 10.99 -31.32
N TYR A 463 -14.11 11.03 -30.23
CA TYR A 463 -13.72 11.47 -28.91
C TYR A 463 -13.66 10.32 -27.94
N ALA A 464 -12.73 10.33 -27.01
CA ALA A 464 -12.69 9.40 -25.90
C ALA A 464 -12.73 10.14 -24.56
N GLU A 465 -13.41 9.55 -23.59
CA GLU A 465 -13.34 10.00 -22.20
C GLU A 465 -11.90 9.90 -21.69
N ALA A 466 -11.41 10.92 -20.98
CA ALA A 466 -10.04 10.97 -20.47
C ALA A 466 -9.70 9.75 -19.61
N GLY A 467 -10.56 9.38 -18.66
CA GLY A 467 -10.38 8.17 -17.86
C GLY A 467 -10.37 6.86 -18.65
N TYR A 468 -11.09 6.80 -19.78
CA TYR A 468 -11.01 5.64 -20.68
C TYR A 468 -9.63 5.54 -21.35
N LEU A 469 -9.06 6.69 -21.79
CA LEU A 469 -7.73 6.71 -22.38
C LEU A 469 -6.64 6.29 -21.38
N GLN A 470 -6.74 6.69 -20.13
CA GLN A 470 -5.87 6.25 -19.06
C GLN A 470 -5.85 4.72 -18.97
N ASN A 471 -7.01 4.10 -18.89
CA ASN A 471 -7.14 2.65 -18.75
C ASN A 471 -6.76 1.86 -20.01
N ALA A 472 -7.19 2.35 -21.19
CA ALA A 472 -6.99 1.63 -22.46
C ALA A 472 -5.54 1.72 -22.98
N LEU A 473 -4.81 2.79 -22.61
CA LEU A 473 -3.48 3.08 -23.18
C LEU A 473 -2.37 2.98 -22.14
N SER A 474 -2.71 2.75 -20.88
CA SER A 474 -1.75 2.73 -19.75
C SER A 474 -0.95 4.02 -19.63
N PHE A 475 -1.57 5.15 -19.94
CA PHE A 475 -1.00 6.48 -19.71
C PHE A 475 -1.32 6.96 -18.30
N LEU A 476 -0.44 7.75 -17.73
CA LEU A 476 -0.78 8.52 -16.55
C LEU A 476 -1.58 9.76 -16.98
N LEU A 477 -2.72 9.99 -16.35
CA LEU A 477 -3.60 11.12 -16.66
C LEU A 477 -4.07 11.76 -15.36
N ALA A 478 -4.02 13.09 -15.32
CA ALA A 478 -4.55 13.88 -14.22
C ALA A 478 -5.45 15.01 -14.77
N GLU A 479 -6.56 15.26 -14.09
CA GLU A 479 -7.46 16.37 -14.38
C GLU A 479 -7.38 17.38 -13.25
N ASP A 480 -7.27 18.67 -13.61
CA ASP A 480 -7.30 19.79 -12.69
C ASP A 480 -8.54 20.66 -12.98
N GLU A 481 -9.45 20.69 -12.02
CA GLU A 481 -10.71 21.45 -12.19
C GLU A 481 -10.50 22.95 -12.05
N GLU A 482 -9.56 23.40 -11.20
CA GLU A 482 -9.27 24.82 -10.97
C GLU A 482 -8.70 25.46 -12.23
N TYR A 483 -7.80 24.78 -12.92
CA TYR A 483 -7.18 25.24 -14.16
C TYR A 483 -7.89 24.76 -15.42
N ASN A 484 -8.96 23.95 -15.28
CA ASN A 484 -9.67 23.31 -16.41
C ASN A 484 -8.69 22.58 -17.35
N ALA A 485 -7.82 21.78 -16.80
CA ALA A 485 -6.72 21.16 -17.50
C ALA A 485 -6.75 19.64 -17.41
N VAL A 486 -6.25 18.97 -18.47
CA VAL A 486 -5.92 17.53 -18.50
C VAL A 486 -4.44 17.41 -18.82
N VAL A 487 -3.71 16.73 -17.96
CA VAL A 487 -2.28 16.44 -18.16
C VAL A 487 -2.11 14.95 -18.40
N ILE A 488 -1.41 14.59 -19.45
CA ILE A 488 -1.17 13.20 -19.89
C ILE A 488 0.32 12.97 -19.98
N GLU A 489 0.81 11.86 -19.44
CA GLU A 489 2.18 11.39 -19.60
C GLU A 489 2.18 9.97 -20.17
N SER A 490 2.90 9.78 -21.30
CA SER A 490 3.12 8.46 -21.85
C SER A 490 4.19 7.75 -21.02
N GLY A 491 3.97 6.56 -20.53
CA GLY A 491 4.94 5.79 -19.76
C GLY A 491 6.16 5.28 -20.58
N GLN A 492 6.74 6.12 -21.46
CA GLN A 492 7.90 5.78 -22.31
C GLN A 492 9.19 6.37 -21.77
#